data_40d4dd2a6fd25e0ab7491f4e837cf6a1
#
_entry.id   40d4dd2a6fd25e0ab7491f4e837cf6a1
#
_cell.length_a   1.000
_cell.length_b   1.000
_cell.length_c   1.000
_cell.angle_alpha   90.00
_cell.angle_beta   90.00
_cell.angle_gamma   90.00
#
_symmetry.space_group_name_H-M   'P 1'
#
loop_
_entity.id
_entity.type
_entity.pdbx_description
1 polymer ?
#
loop_
_entity_poly.entity_id
_entity_poly.type
_entity_poly.pdbx_seq_one_letter_code
_entity_poly.pdbx_strand_id
1 'polypeptide(L)' 'MEKILEMIKAMGEDVYDYKVSEGCIEVVIDDFERFDDDWVEITRDYENPEAVDAFEEYVAEHESELDFEIYVDYTSSDI' A
#
# COMPACT_ATOMS: atom_id res chain seq x y z
N MET A 1 11.01 5.97 10.45
CA MET A 1 10.98 4.74 9.63
C MET A 1 10.31 3.55 10.32
N GLU A 2 10.54 3.35 11.60
CA GLU A 2 9.91 2.25 12.34
C GLU A 2 8.39 2.27 12.29
N LYS A 3 7.80 3.44 12.43
CA LYS A 3 6.35 3.58 12.36
C LYS A 3 5.79 3.12 11.03
N ILE A 4 6.44 3.49 9.93
CA ILE A 4 6.02 3.08 8.59
C ILE A 4 6.14 1.57 8.42
N LEU A 5 7.23 0.97 8.91
CA LEU A 5 7.41 -0.47 8.82
C LEU A 5 6.35 -1.22 9.63
N GLU A 6 5.96 -0.70 10.79
CA GLU A 6 4.88 -1.28 11.57
C GLU A 6 3.55 -1.22 10.83
N MET A 7 3.28 -0.11 10.16
CA MET A 7 2.07 0.05 9.38
C MET A 7 2.04 -0.89 8.16
N ILE A 8 3.18 -1.07 7.50
CA ILE A 8 3.30 -2.03 6.41
C ILE A 8 2.99 -3.45 6.90
N LYS A 9 3.53 -3.83 8.05
CA LYS A 9 3.26 -5.14 8.64
C LYS A 9 1.79 -5.30 9.02
N ALA A 10 1.17 -4.23 9.51
CA ALA A 10 -0.24 -4.26 9.88
C ALA A 10 -1.16 -4.47 8.67
N MET A 11 -0.76 -3.99 7.51
CA MET A 11 -1.51 -4.21 6.28
C MET A 11 -1.44 -5.67 5.80
N GLY A 12 -0.37 -6.39 6.18
CA GLY A 12 -0.24 -7.82 5.89
C GLY A 12 -0.33 -8.15 4.41
N GLU A 13 -1.31 -8.97 4.05
CA GLU A 13 -1.50 -9.44 2.67
C GLU A 13 -1.90 -8.34 1.68
N ASP A 14 -2.33 -7.20 2.17
CA ASP A 14 -2.69 -6.07 1.30
C ASP A 14 -1.47 -5.38 0.71
N VAL A 15 -0.29 -5.67 1.22
CA VAL A 15 0.96 -5.19 0.62
C VAL A 15 1.45 -6.24 -0.35
N TYR A 16 1.48 -5.89 -1.63
CA TYR A 16 1.99 -6.77 -2.67
C TYR A 16 3.51 -6.94 -2.54
N ASP A 17 4.19 -5.81 -2.36
CA ASP A 17 5.64 -5.82 -2.20
C ASP A 17 6.07 -4.51 -1.54
N TYR A 18 7.23 -4.52 -0.92
CA TYR A 18 7.83 -3.29 -0.44
C TYR A 18 9.34 -3.42 -0.46
N LYS A 19 10.01 -2.28 -0.56
CA LYS A 19 11.46 -2.23 -0.59
C LYS A 19 11.93 -1.06 0.26
N VAL A 20 12.85 -1.34 1.15
CA VAL A 20 13.48 -0.31 1.99
C VAL A 20 14.88 -0.07 1.47
N SER A 21 15.16 1.19 1.13
CA SER A 21 16.48 1.62 0.69
C SER A 21 16.93 2.73 1.60
N GLU A 22 18.18 3.11 1.51
CA GLU A 22 18.70 4.23 2.29
C GLU A 22 17.98 5.51 1.87
N GLY A 23 17.23 6.09 2.80
CA GLY A 23 16.49 7.32 2.57
C GLY A 23 15.21 7.18 1.77
N CYS A 24 14.74 5.96 1.53
CA CYS A 24 13.56 5.74 0.69
C CYS A 24 12.84 4.44 1.05
N ILE A 25 11.52 4.47 0.99
CA ILE A 25 10.67 3.27 1.11
C ILE A 25 9.70 3.25 -0.06
N GLU A 26 9.64 2.14 -0.76
CA GLU A 26 8.69 1.90 -1.83
C GLU A 26 7.70 0.83 -1.39
N VAL A 27 6.42 1.11 -1.50
CA VAL A 27 5.35 0.19 -1.12
C VAL A 27 4.40 0.02 -2.29
N VAL A 28 4.07 -1.22 -2.61
CA VAL A 28 3.06 -1.52 -3.62
C VAL A 28 1.88 -2.17 -2.93
N ILE A 29 0.73 -1.54 -3.02
CA ILE A 29 -0.50 -2.03 -2.41
C ILE A 29 -1.25 -2.88 -3.42
N ASP A 30 -1.70 -4.05 -2.99
CA ASP A 30 -2.41 -5.00 -3.84
C ASP A 30 -3.90 -4.63 -3.92
N ASP A 31 -4.22 -3.79 -4.88
CA ASP A 31 -5.60 -3.36 -5.16
C ASP A 31 -6.08 -3.82 -6.53
N PHE A 32 -5.49 -4.87 -7.06
CA PHE A 32 -5.75 -5.35 -8.40
C PHE A 32 -7.21 -5.75 -8.60
N GLU A 33 -7.84 -5.21 -9.65
CA GLU A 33 -9.19 -5.57 -10.04
C GLU A 33 -9.15 -6.86 -10.88
N ARG A 34 -10.13 -7.74 -10.66
CA ARG A 34 -10.21 -9.02 -11.34
C ARG A 34 -11.58 -9.19 -11.96
N PHE A 35 -11.63 -10.05 -12.98
CA PHE A 35 -12.89 -10.46 -13.59
C PHE A 35 -13.12 -11.93 -13.26
N ASP A 36 -14.38 -12.27 -12.96
CA ASP A 36 -14.74 -13.67 -12.75
C ASP A 36 -15.07 -14.35 -14.09
N ASP A 37 -15.52 -15.59 -14.04
CA ASP A 37 -15.84 -16.37 -15.25
C ASP A 37 -16.99 -15.78 -16.07
N ASP A 38 -17.81 -14.93 -15.46
CA ASP A 38 -18.92 -14.25 -16.11
C ASP A 38 -18.56 -12.85 -16.60
N TRP A 39 -17.30 -12.52 -16.55
CA TRP A 39 -16.77 -11.21 -16.96
C TRP A 39 -17.29 -10.06 -16.09
N VAL A 40 -17.64 -10.36 -14.86
CA VAL A 40 -18.00 -9.34 -13.89
C VAL A 40 -16.74 -8.85 -13.20
N GLU A 41 -16.57 -7.55 -13.22
CA GLU A 41 -15.42 -6.93 -12.54
C GLU A 41 -15.54 -7.10 -11.04
N ILE A 42 -14.52 -7.67 -10.44
CA ILE A 42 -14.44 -7.87 -8.99
C ILE A 42 -13.32 -7.00 -8.46
N THR A 43 -13.68 -5.95 -7.73
CA THR A 43 -12.70 -5.13 -7.03
C THR A 43 -12.22 -5.90 -5.82
N ARG A 44 -10.90 -6.00 -5.65
CA ARG A 44 -10.35 -6.69 -4.50
C ARG A 44 -10.71 -5.96 -3.21
N ASP A 45 -11.30 -6.70 -2.29
CA ASP A 45 -11.51 -6.21 -0.94
C ASP A 45 -10.23 -6.42 -0.14
N TYR A 46 -9.78 -5.38 0.55
CA TYR A 46 -8.60 -5.50 1.40
C TYR A 46 -8.88 -6.42 2.58
N GLU A 47 -7.87 -7.21 2.94
CA GLU A 47 -7.94 -8.05 4.15
C GLU A 47 -7.90 -7.18 5.42
N ASN A 48 -7.19 -6.06 5.34
CA ASN A 48 -7.03 -5.15 6.47
C ASN A 48 -7.34 -3.71 6.03
N PRO A 49 -8.59 -3.41 5.65
CA PRO A 49 -8.91 -2.10 5.08
C PRO A 49 -8.61 -0.93 6.02
N GLU A 50 -8.79 -1.12 7.32
CA GLU A 50 -8.49 -0.07 8.29
C GLU A 50 -7.01 0.24 8.34
N ALA A 51 -6.16 -0.78 8.21
CA ALA A 51 -4.72 -0.60 8.20
C ALA A 51 -4.27 0.11 6.92
N VAL A 52 -4.86 -0.22 5.78
CA VAL A 52 -4.55 0.44 4.50
C VAL A 52 -4.93 1.92 4.58
N ASP A 53 -6.13 2.22 5.07
CA ASP A 53 -6.59 3.59 5.22
C ASP A 53 -5.68 4.38 6.16
N ALA A 54 -5.31 3.80 7.29
CA ALA A 54 -4.43 4.45 8.25
C ALA A 54 -3.07 4.75 7.64
N PHE A 55 -2.53 3.83 6.86
CA PHE A 55 -1.25 4.02 6.18
C PHE A 55 -1.33 5.16 5.16
N GLU A 56 -2.36 5.17 4.33
CA GLU A 56 -2.54 6.21 3.33
C GLU A 56 -2.70 7.59 3.96
N GLU A 57 -3.50 7.69 5.01
CA GLU A 57 -3.68 8.94 5.75
C GLU A 57 -2.38 9.41 6.39
N TYR A 58 -1.65 8.50 7.00
CA TYR A 58 -0.40 8.83 7.66
C TYR A 58 0.60 9.40 6.66
N VAL A 59 0.74 8.76 5.51
CA VAL A 59 1.64 9.23 4.47
C VAL A 59 1.23 10.62 3.98
N ALA A 60 -0.06 10.81 3.72
CA ALA A 60 -0.56 12.09 3.23
C ALA A 60 -0.34 13.23 4.23
N GLU A 61 -0.51 12.94 5.53
CA GLU A 61 -0.39 13.96 6.57
C GLU A 61 1.06 14.28 6.96
N HIS A 62 1.94 13.30 6.85
CA HIS A 62 3.30 13.42 7.39
C HIS A 62 4.41 13.38 6.35
N GLU A 63 4.05 13.23 5.09
CA GLU A 63 5.05 13.10 4.01
C GLU A 63 6.10 14.20 4.03
N SER A 64 5.68 15.44 4.23
CA SER A 64 6.60 16.58 4.26
C SER A 64 7.45 16.67 5.52
N GLU A 65 7.10 15.92 6.56
CA GLU A 65 7.80 15.94 7.84
C GLU A 65 8.81 14.81 8.00
N LEU A 66 8.79 13.86 7.07
CA LEU A 66 9.63 12.67 7.16
C LEU A 66 11.06 12.97 6.67
N ASP A 67 12.02 12.31 7.31
CA ASP A 67 13.44 12.43 6.93
C ASP A 67 13.81 11.56 5.73
N PHE A 68 12.83 10.87 5.16
CA PHE A 68 13.02 9.95 4.04
C PHE A 68 11.83 10.05 3.09
N GLU A 69 12.00 9.53 1.88
CA GLU A 69 10.94 9.56 0.88
C GLU A 69 10.11 8.28 0.93
N ILE A 70 8.82 8.42 0.69
CA ILE A 70 7.89 7.30 0.61
C ILE A 70 7.23 7.34 -0.76
N TYR A 71 7.29 6.21 -1.46
CA TYR A 71 6.59 6.03 -2.73
C TYR A 71 5.54 4.95 -2.55
N VAL A 72 4.30 5.28 -2.87
CA VAL A 72 3.18 4.35 -2.77
C VAL A 72 2.63 4.11 -4.17
N ASP A 73 2.69 2.88 -4.61
CA ASP A 73 2.14 2.45 -5.89
C ASP A 73 1.04 1.41 -5.64
N TYR A 74 0.28 1.13 -6.68
CA TYR A 74 -0.82 0.18 -6.63
C TYR A 74 -0.67 -0.82 -7.77
N THR A 75 -1.04 -2.07 -7.53
CA THR A 75 -0.90 -3.09 -8.56
C THR A 75 -1.76 -2.80 -9.79
N SER A 76 -2.90 -2.13 -9.60
CA SER A 76 -3.77 -1.77 -10.72
C SER A 76 -3.14 -0.74 -11.66
N SER A 77 -2.17 0.02 -11.19
CA SER A 77 -1.53 1.04 -12.02
C SER A 77 -0.53 0.48 -13.03
N ASP A 78 -0.19 -0.80 -12.92
CA ASP A 78 0.74 -1.48 -13.82
C ASP A 78 0.07 -2.15 -15.02
N ILE A 79 -1.21 -1.98 -15.18
CA ILE A 79 -1.98 -2.63 -16.24
C ILE A 79 -2.19 -1.71 -17.44
#